data_c0a5cc030d51540e867a97b2f280325d
#
_entry.id   c0a5cc030d51540e867a97b2f280325d
#
_cell.length_a   1.000
_cell.length_b   1.000
_cell.length_c   1.000
_cell.angle_alpha   90.00
_cell.angle_beta   90.00
_cell.angle_gamma   90.00
#
_symmetry.space_group_name_H-M   'P 1'
#
loop_
_entity.id
_entity.type
_entity.pdbx_description
1 polymer ?
#
loop_
_entity_poly.entity_id
_entity_poly.type
_entity_poly.pdbx_seq_one_letter_code
_entity_poly.pdbx_strand_id
1 'polypeptide(L)'
;MITGKNYIGNQLSAQGDITFKTFNPLLNIENQWHITEASQNEVNKAAELAAEAFKTYATISGVKKAQFLRAIADEIEDLGDELLEVYSSESGLPNGRAMGERGRTLGQLRAFASHVEEGNWVDASIDTSQPERTPFPKVDLRKINVPLGPVLVFGASNFPFAFSTAGGDTAAALAAGCPVIVKSHPMHAATGEMVSSAIVKAADKTGMPNGVFSNLNSSGIGVGQQLVRHPMVKAVGFTGSIRGGRALYDLAAKREEPIPVFAEMGSVNPVILLPKALNNRAESIAQTYAG
;
A
#
# COMPACT_ATOMS: atom_id res chain seq x y z
N MET A 1 -6.74 -20.08 4.50
CA MET A 1 -8.12 -20.26 3.98
C MET A 1 -8.73 -18.89 3.72
N ILE A 2 -9.20 -18.64 2.49
CA ILE A 2 -9.84 -17.38 2.08
C ILE A 2 -11.25 -17.35 2.62
N THR A 3 -11.63 -16.28 3.34
CA THR A 3 -12.93 -16.13 4.01
C THR A 3 -13.86 -15.16 3.28
N GLY A 4 -13.32 -14.31 2.41
CA GLY A 4 -14.04 -13.24 1.72
C GLY A 4 -14.42 -12.06 2.60
N LYS A 5 -13.83 -11.94 3.79
CA LYS A 5 -14.15 -10.91 4.78
C LYS A 5 -13.19 -9.72 4.71
N ASN A 6 -13.61 -8.61 5.30
CA ASN A 6 -12.77 -7.44 5.51
C ASN A 6 -11.86 -7.66 6.72
N TYR A 7 -10.65 -7.12 6.69
CA TYR A 7 -9.80 -6.95 7.87
C TYR A 7 -9.98 -5.54 8.44
N ILE A 8 -10.47 -5.44 9.68
CA ILE A 8 -10.61 -4.20 10.42
C ILE A 8 -9.71 -4.29 11.65
N GLY A 9 -8.51 -3.75 11.53
CA GLY A 9 -7.43 -4.07 12.45
C GLY A 9 -7.18 -5.59 12.47
N ASN A 10 -7.14 -6.19 13.65
CA ASN A 10 -6.89 -7.62 13.83
C ASN A 10 -8.16 -8.51 13.76
N GLN A 11 -9.30 -7.95 13.34
CA GLN A 11 -10.59 -8.67 13.29
C GLN A 11 -11.10 -8.81 11.87
N LEU A 12 -11.70 -9.97 11.59
CA LEU A 12 -12.47 -10.23 10.38
C LEU A 12 -13.91 -9.74 10.53
N SER A 13 -14.44 -9.06 9.51
CA SER A 13 -15.79 -8.52 9.48
C SER A 13 -16.43 -8.72 8.10
N ALA A 14 -17.76 -8.94 8.09
CA ALA A 14 -18.55 -9.11 6.87
C ALA A 14 -19.96 -8.58 7.12
N GLN A 15 -20.11 -7.27 7.31
CA GLN A 15 -21.38 -6.61 7.63
C GLN A 15 -22.06 -6.00 6.41
N GLY A 16 -21.41 -6.02 5.25
CA GLY A 16 -22.01 -5.52 4.02
C GLY A 16 -23.01 -6.48 3.41
N ASP A 17 -24.02 -5.93 2.74
CA ASP A 17 -25.08 -6.69 2.07
C ASP A 17 -24.71 -7.16 0.65
N ILE A 18 -23.62 -6.58 0.09
CA ILE A 18 -23.16 -6.88 -1.27
C ILE A 18 -22.03 -7.88 -1.21
N THR A 19 -22.14 -8.92 -2.02
CA THR A 19 -21.05 -9.88 -2.25
C THR A 19 -20.70 -9.91 -3.73
N PHE A 20 -19.44 -10.21 -4.03
CA PHE A 20 -18.94 -10.38 -5.40
C PHE A 20 -17.94 -11.54 -5.43
N LYS A 21 -17.65 -12.00 -6.63
CA LYS A 21 -16.59 -12.99 -6.86
C LYS A 21 -15.48 -12.38 -7.71
N THR A 22 -14.28 -12.84 -7.51
CA THR A 22 -13.17 -12.57 -8.42
C THR A 22 -13.30 -13.48 -9.66
N PHE A 23 -12.57 -13.15 -10.71
CA PHE A 23 -12.68 -13.85 -11.99
C PHE A 23 -11.33 -14.46 -12.37
N ASN A 24 -11.38 -15.68 -12.90
CA ASN A 24 -10.21 -16.35 -13.45
C ASN A 24 -10.15 -16.13 -14.97
N PRO A 25 -9.27 -15.26 -15.47
CA PRO A 25 -9.24 -14.90 -16.88
C PRO A 25 -8.68 -16.01 -17.78
N LEU A 26 -7.88 -16.95 -17.24
CA LEU A 26 -7.35 -18.10 -18.00
C LEU A 26 -8.45 -19.11 -18.30
N LEU A 27 -9.31 -19.38 -17.34
CA LEU A 27 -10.38 -20.37 -17.46
C LEU A 27 -11.70 -19.74 -17.93
N ASN A 28 -11.80 -18.41 -17.95
CA ASN A 28 -13.00 -17.65 -18.26
C ASN A 28 -14.20 -18.02 -17.35
N ILE A 29 -13.94 -18.15 -16.04
CA ILE A 29 -14.94 -18.52 -15.02
C ILE A 29 -14.79 -17.61 -13.78
N GLU A 30 -15.85 -17.52 -12.99
CA GLU A 30 -15.75 -16.97 -11.64
C GLU A 30 -14.96 -17.89 -10.71
N ASN A 31 -14.14 -17.30 -9.84
CA ASN A 31 -13.53 -18.03 -8.74
C ASN A 31 -14.59 -18.42 -7.70
N GLN A 32 -14.24 -19.37 -6.84
CA GLN A 32 -15.19 -19.93 -5.85
C GLN A 32 -15.46 -19.01 -4.65
N TRP A 33 -14.60 -18.00 -4.41
CA TRP A 33 -14.67 -17.16 -3.22
C TRP A 33 -15.77 -16.11 -3.33
N HIS A 34 -16.58 -15.97 -2.26
CA HIS A 34 -17.55 -14.91 -2.11
C HIS A 34 -16.94 -13.82 -1.23
N ILE A 35 -16.69 -12.67 -1.82
CA ILE A 35 -16.05 -11.52 -1.17
C ILE A 35 -17.13 -10.55 -0.72
N THR A 36 -17.17 -10.20 0.55
CA THR A 36 -18.14 -9.25 1.10
C THR A 36 -17.64 -7.82 0.96
N GLU A 37 -18.40 -6.96 0.29
CA GLU A 37 -18.10 -5.52 0.21
C GLU A 37 -18.25 -4.88 1.59
N ALA A 38 -17.36 -3.95 1.93
CA ALA A 38 -17.41 -3.28 3.22
C ALA A 38 -18.64 -2.36 3.34
N SER A 39 -19.34 -2.44 4.47
CA SER A 39 -20.39 -1.51 4.85
C SER A 39 -19.86 -0.17 5.29
N GLN A 40 -20.72 0.86 5.36
CA GLN A 40 -20.35 2.18 5.89
C GLN A 40 -19.85 2.10 7.35
N ASN A 41 -20.43 1.21 8.16
CA ASN A 41 -19.99 1.01 9.55
C ASN A 41 -18.58 0.44 9.62
N GLU A 42 -18.23 -0.49 8.72
CA GLU A 42 -16.89 -1.06 8.61
C GLU A 42 -15.87 -0.02 8.14
N VAL A 43 -16.25 0.84 7.18
CA VAL A 43 -15.43 1.98 6.74
C VAL A 43 -15.12 2.91 7.91
N ASN A 44 -16.15 3.33 8.67
CA ASN A 44 -15.98 4.20 9.84
C ASN A 44 -15.08 3.54 10.89
N LYS A 45 -15.35 2.26 11.20
CA LYS A 45 -14.58 1.51 12.20
C LYS A 45 -13.10 1.37 11.83
N ALA A 46 -12.80 1.09 10.57
CA ALA A 46 -11.42 1.01 10.10
C ALA A 46 -10.68 2.35 10.23
N ALA A 47 -11.34 3.45 9.88
CA ALA A 47 -10.77 4.78 9.99
C ALA A 47 -10.56 5.21 11.47
N GLU A 48 -11.50 4.92 12.35
CA GLU A 48 -11.42 5.18 13.79
C GLU A 48 -10.27 4.39 14.43
N LEU A 49 -10.15 3.09 14.11
CA LEU A 49 -9.06 2.26 14.60
C LEU A 49 -7.70 2.73 14.10
N ALA A 50 -7.61 3.13 12.83
CA ALA A 50 -6.36 3.68 12.29
C ALA A 50 -5.96 4.99 12.98
N ALA A 51 -6.92 5.87 13.25
CA ALA A 51 -6.67 7.13 13.99
C ALA A 51 -6.24 6.86 15.45
N GLU A 52 -6.81 5.86 16.11
CA GLU A 52 -6.39 5.46 17.45
C GLU A 52 -5.00 4.84 17.44
N ALA A 53 -4.74 3.92 16.50
CA ALA A 53 -3.42 3.30 16.34
C ALA A 53 -2.32 4.35 16.06
N PHE A 54 -2.63 5.40 15.31
CA PHE A 54 -1.70 6.47 15.00
C PHE A 54 -1.10 7.14 16.23
N LYS A 55 -1.86 7.29 17.32
CA LYS A 55 -1.40 7.94 18.56
C LYS A 55 -0.15 7.27 19.15
N THR A 56 -0.02 5.97 18.97
CA THR A 56 1.14 5.20 19.43
C THR A 56 2.11 4.86 18.29
N TYR A 57 1.59 4.47 17.13
CA TYR A 57 2.40 4.06 15.99
C TYR A 57 3.32 5.16 15.47
N ALA A 58 2.87 6.40 15.46
CA ALA A 58 3.64 7.58 15.04
C ALA A 58 4.96 7.73 15.81
N THR A 59 5.00 7.30 17.07
CA THR A 59 6.16 7.44 17.97
C THR A 59 6.98 6.17 18.15
N ILE A 60 6.58 5.06 17.52
CA ILE A 60 7.35 3.81 17.54
C ILE A 60 8.71 4.04 16.87
N SER A 61 9.77 3.51 17.49
CA SER A 61 11.14 3.67 16.98
C SER A 61 11.33 3.06 15.59
N GLY A 62 12.29 3.59 14.80
CA GLY A 62 12.67 3.04 13.51
C GLY A 62 13.01 1.56 13.57
N VAL A 63 13.73 1.13 14.60
CA VAL A 63 14.09 -0.29 14.85
C VAL A 63 12.85 -1.17 14.96
N LYS A 64 11.84 -0.76 15.73
CA LYS A 64 10.60 -1.54 15.88
C LYS A 64 9.76 -1.54 14.59
N LYS A 65 9.71 -0.42 13.87
CA LYS A 65 9.06 -0.36 12.54
C LYS A 65 9.78 -1.27 11.54
N ALA A 66 11.12 -1.30 11.57
CA ALA A 66 11.91 -2.20 10.74
C ALA A 66 11.63 -3.68 11.05
N GLN A 67 11.53 -4.05 12.32
CA GLN A 67 11.13 -5.41 12.73
C GLN A 67 9.75 -5.79 12.18
N PHE A 68 8.78 -4.88 12.25
CA PHE A 68 7.44 -5.11 11.71
C PHE A 68 7.46 -5.30 10.18
N LEU A 69 8.15 -4.44 9.43
CA LEU A 69 8.25 -4.56 7.98
C LEU A 69 8.95 -5.86 7.53
N ARG A 70 10.00 -6.28 8.23
CA ARG A 70 10.64 -7.59 7.99
C ARG A 70 9.70 -8.75 8.32
N ALA A 71 8.97 -8.67 9.43
CA ALA A 71 7.99 -9.68 9.78
C ALA A 71 6.87 -9.80 8.74
N ILE A 72 6.40 -8.68 8.16
CA ILE A 72 5.44 -8.71 7.04
C ILE A 72 6.03 -9.49 5.86
N ALA A 73 7.28 -9.21 5.49
CA ALA A 73 7.94 -9.90 4.40
C ALA A 73 8.03 -11.42 4.66
N ASP A 74 8.44 -11.81 5.86
CA ASP A 74 8.58 -13.20 6.25
C ASP A 74 7.22 -13.92 6.27
N GLU A 75 6.17 -13.31 6.83
CA GLU A 75 4.82 -13.88 6.86
C GLU A 75 4.19 -14.01 5.45
N ILE A 76 4.49 -13.11 4.52
CA ILE A 76 4.07 -13.24 3.11
C ILE A 76 4.82 -14.39 2.43
N GLU A 77 6.12 -14.54 2.71
CA GLU A 77 6.93 -15.63 2.19
C GLU A 77 6.43 -17.00 2.68
N ASP A 78 6.04 -17.09 3.95
CA ASP A 78 5.49 -18.28 4.60
C ASP A 78 4.12 -18.72 4.06
N LEU A 79 3.39 -17.87 3.32
CA LEU A 79 2.17 -18.27 2.61
C LEU A 79 2.46 -19.25 1.45
N GLY A 80 3.71 -19.38 1.04
CA GLY A 80 4.19 -20.39 0.10
C GLY A 80 3.54 -20.34 -1.29
N ASP A 81 3.33 -21.52 -1.84
CA ASP A 81 2.79 -21.67 -3.20
C ASP A 81 1.28 -21.42 -3.28
N GLU A 82 0.53 -21.63 -2.19
CA GLU A 82 -0.91 -21.33 -2.15
C GLU A 82 -1.19 -19.88 -2.53
N LEU A 83 -0.36 -18.93 -2.06
CA LEU A 83 -0.48 -17.52 -2.44
C LEU A 83 -0.26 -17.30 -3.94
N LEU A 84 0.70 -18.01 -4.54
CA LEU A 84 1.02 -17.88 -5.97
C LEU A 84 -0.09 -18.48 -6.85
N GLU A 85 -0.70 -19.57 -6.40
CA GLU A 85 -1.85 -20.20 -7.08
C GLU A 85 -3.07 -19.26 -7.10
N VAL A 86 -3.39 -18.65 -5.95
CA VAL A 86 -4.47 -17.68 -5.84
C VAL A 86 -4.20 -16.44 -6.70
N TYR A 87 -2.98 -15.91 -6.64
CA TYR A 87 -2.56 -14.80 -7.51
C TYR A 87 -2.77 -15.11 -8.99
N SER A 88 -2.30 -16.29 -9.45
CA SER A 88 -2.42 -16.70 -10.85
C SER A 88 -3.89 -16.93 -11.24
N SER A 89 -4.69 -17.48 -10.34
CA SER A 89 -6.13 -17.68 -10.55
C SER A 89 -6.90 -16.36 -10.72
N GLU A 90 -6.52 -15.30 -10.02
CA GLU A 90 -7.20 -13.99 -10.10
C GLU A 90 -6.64 -13.09 -11.20
N SER A 91 -5.35 -13.18 -11.51
CA SER A 91 -4.70 -12.29 -12.47
C SER A 91 -4.55 -12.87 -13.87
N GLY A 92 -4.58 -14.20 -14.01
CA GLY A 92 -4.21 -14.89 -15.25
C GLY A 92 -2.71 -14.84 -15.57
N LEU A 93 -1.90 -14.28 -14.70
CA LEU A 93 -0.46 -14.17 -14.90
C LEU A 93 0.25 -15.50 -14.54
N PRO A 94 1.33 -15.84 -15.25
CA PRO A 94 2.02 -17.10 -15.01
C PRO A 94 2.74 -17.12 -13.66
N ASN A 95 2.94 -18.31 -13.10
CA ASN A 95 3.55 -18.51 -11.78
C ASN A 95 4.96 -17.86 -11.65
N GLY A 96 5.78 -17.90 -12.72
CA GLY A 96 7.08 -17.21 -12.73
C GLY A 96 6.96 -15.70 -12.52
N ARG A 97 5.90 -15.07 -13.05
CA ARG A 97 5.61 -13.65 -12.81
C ARG A 97 5.18 -13.43 -11.36
N ALA A 98 4.31 -14.30 -10.81
CA ALA A 98 3.89 -14.24 -9.42
C ALA A 98 5.08 -14.33 -8.45
N MET A 99 5.99 -15.29 -8.68
CA MET A 99 7.23 -15.44 -7.89
C MET A 99 8.12 -14.19 -7.96
N GLY A 100 8.35 -13.66 -9.16
CA GLY A 100 9.17 -12.46 -9.35
C GLY A 100 8.56 -11.23 -8.69
N GLU A 101 7.25 -11.05 -8.78
CA GLU A 101 6.54 -9.93 -8.17
C GLU A 101 6.49 -10.06 -6.64
N ARG A 102 6.27 -11.27 -6.10
CA ARG A 102 6.40 -11.54 -4.66
C ARG A 102 7.81 -11.17 -4.18
N GLY A 103 8.85 -11.66 -4.84
CA GLY A 103 10.25 -11.34 -4.48
C GLY A 103 10.54 -9.84 -4.49
N ARG A 104 10.01 -9.10 -5.47
CA ARG A 104 10.10 -7.62 -5.51
C ARG A 104 9.41 -6.97 -4.30
N THR A 105 8.22 -7.43 -3.95
CA THR A 105 7.45 -6.90 -2.81
C THR A 105 8.18 -7.13 -1.48
N LEU A 106 8.67 -8.36 -1.25
CA LEU A 106 9.47 -8.71 -0.07
C LEU A 106 10.76 -7.88 0.00
N GLY A 107 11.45 -7.73 -1.14
CA GLY A 107 12.66 -6.90 -1.26
C GLY A 107 12.40 -5.45 -0.89
N GLN A 108 11.28 -4.87 -1.32
CA GLN A 108 10.89 -3.50 -1.02
C GLN A 108 10.56 -3.31 0.47
N LEU A 109 9.81 -4.23 1.10
CA LEU A 109 9.56 -4.21 2.53
C LEU A 109 10.87 -4.24 3.34
N ARG A 110 11.80 -5.13 2.97
CA ARG A 110 13.13 -5.25 3.62
C ARG A 110 13.99 -4.01 3.39
N ALA A 111 13.92 -3.38 2.22
CA ALA A 111 14.61 -2.12 1.91
C ALA A 111 14.08 -0.96 2.75
N PHE A 112 12.76 -0.79 2.87
CA PHE A 112 12.17 0.20 3.76
C PHE A 112 12.51 -0.07 5.23
N ALA A 113 12.55 -1.34 5.65
CA ALA A 113 12.99 -1.69 7.01
C ALA A 113 14.40 -1.19 7.30
N SER A 114 15.35 -1.43 6.40
CA SER A 114 16.72 -0.94 6.55
C SER A 114 16.78 0.59 6.59
N HIS A 115 16.03 1.25 5.71
CA HIS A 115 16.00 2.71 5.62
C HIS A 115 15.47 3.38 6.90
N VAL A 116 14.38 2.84 7.49
CA VAL A 116 13.84 3.43 8.74
C VAL A 116 14.69 3.12 9.96
N GLU A 117 15.43 2.02 9.94
CA GLU A 117 16.38 1.63 11.00
C GLU A 117 17.57 2.58 11.04
N GLU A 118 18.07 3.05 9.89
CA GLU A 118 19.13 4.05 9.77
C GLU A 118 18.74 5.42 10.32
N GLY A 119 17.45 5.79 10.26
CA GLY A 119 16.90 7.01 10.84
C GLY A 119 17.12 8.29 10.02
N ASN A 120 17.88 8.28 8.93
CA ASN A 120 18.20 9.46 8.12
C ASN A 120 16.98 10.07 7.43
N TRP A 121 15.94 9.29 7.20
CA TRP A 121 14.70 9.70 6.52
C TRP A 121 13.92 10.81 7.26
N VAL A 122 14.15 11.00 8.56
CA VAL A 122 13.50 12.08 9.31
C VAL A 122 13.96 13.47 8.92
N ASP A 123 15.04 13.58 8.10
CA ASP A 123 15.61 14.84 7.59
C ASP A 123 15.78 15.88 8.71
N ALA A 124 16.42 15.46 9.81
CA ALA A 124 16.62 16.31 10.97
C ALA A 124 17.57 17.46 10.65
N SER A 125 17.16 18.69 10.95
CA SER A 125 18.05 19.84 10.87
C SER A 125 18.05 20.64 12.18
N ILE A 126 19.23 21.12 12.58
CA ILE A 126 19.44 21.92 13.78
C ILE A 126 20.16 23.19 13.35
N ASP A 127 19.49 24.31 13.56
CA ASP A 127 20.00 25.65 13.34
C ASP A 127 20.21 26.32 14.70
N THR A 128 21.44 26.34 15.18
CA THR A 128 21.78 26.90 16.50
C THR A 128 21.51 28.41 16.57
N SER A 129 21.19 28.90 17.76
CA SER A 129 20.95 30.33 18.02
C SER A 129 22.21 31.16 17.75
N GLN A 130 21.98 32.40 17.28
CA GLN A 130 23.00 33.44 17.10
C GLN A 130 22.45 34.76 17.68
N PRO A 131 22.49 34.94 19.01
CA PRO A 131 21.86 36.10 19.66
C PRO A 131 22.48 37.43 19.24
N GLU A 132 23.77 37.43 18.89
CA GLU A 132 24.53 38.62 18.46
C GLU A 132 24.41 38.94 16.96
N ARG A 133 23.65 38.17 16.20
CA ARG A 133 23.47 38.41 14.76
C ARG A 133 22.72 39.71 14.50
N THR A 134 23.25 40.54 13.60
CA THR A 134 22.61 41.78 13.11
C THR A 134 22.03 41.58 11.72
N PRO A 135 20.93 42.25 11.32
CA PRO A 135 20.14 43.23 12.11
C PRO A 135 19.18 42.61 13.13
N PHE A 136 18.95 41.28 13.08
CA PHE A 136 18.08 40.58 14.03
C PHE A 136 18.74 39.34 14.59
N PRO A 137 18.60 39.04 15.87
CA PRO A 137 19.04 37.77 16.46
C PRO A 137 18.43 36.57 15.75
N LYS A 138 19.16 35.46 15.69
CA LYS A 138 18.64 34.16 15.22
C LYS A 138 18.31 33.28 16.40
N VAL A 139 17.11 32.73 16.43
CA VAL A 139 16.68 31.76 17.43
C VAL A 139 17.20 30.34 17.12
N ASP A 140 17.21 29.44 18.10
CA ASP A 140 17.44 28.00 17.89
C ASP A 140 16.24 27.41 17.16
N LEU A 141 16.46 26.78 16.01
CA LEU A 141 15.42 26.14 15.22
C LEU A 141 15.78 24.66 15.00
N ARG A 142 14.79 23.81 15.21
CA ARG A 142 14.93 22.36 14.99
C ARG A 142 13.75 21.85 14.19
N LYS A 143 14.05 21.05 13.16
CA LYS A 143 13.07 20.50 12.23
C LYS A 143 13.28 19.00 12.09
N ILE A 144 12.18 18.24 12.04
CA ILE A 144 12.14 16.83 11.61
C ILE A 144 10.89 16.58 10.78
N ASN A 145 10.92 15.58 9.92
CA ASN A 145 9.71 15.06 9.30
C ASN A 145 8.91 14.24 10.32
N VAL A 146 7.58 14.39 10.27
CA VAL A 146 6.64 13.66 11.12
C VAL A 146 5.61 12.93 10.27
N PRO A 147 5.07 11.78 10.71
CA PRO A 147 4.04 11.05 9.97
C PRO A 147 2.74 11.87 9.86
N LEU A 148 2.05 11.72 8.73
CA LEU A 148 0.82 12.49 8.41
C LEU A 148 -0.40 12.04 9.19
N GLY A 149 -0.53 10.74 9.46
CA GLY A 149 -1.73 10.11 10.01
C GLY A 149 -2.15 8.89 9.19
N PRO A 150 -3.39 8.40 9.35
CA PRO A 150 -3.89 7.27 8.58
C PRO A 150 -3.85 7.51 7.07
N VAL A 151 -3.26 6.57 6.32
CA VAL A 151 -3.11 6.61 4.87
C VAL A 151 -4.04 5.60 4.24
N LEU A 152 -4.83 6.04 3.26
CA LEU A 152 -5.63 5.18 2.41
C LEU A 152 -4.81 4.76 1.19
N VAL A 153 -4.74 3.46 0.92
CA VAL A 153 -4.02 2.89 -0.23
C VAL A 153 -5.00 2.16 -1.15
N PHE A 154 -4.90 2.45 -2.45
CA PHE A 154 -5.66 1.74 -3.49
C PHE A 154 -4.75 0.76 -4.22
N GLY A 155 -5.13 -0.52 -4.24
CA GLY A 155 -4.44 -1.54 -4.99
C GLY A 155 -4.61 -1.37 -6.51
N ALA A 156 -3.53 -1.59 -7.27
CA ALA A 156 -3.56 -1.63 -8.73
C ALA A 156 -3.98 -3.01 -9.25
N SER A 157 -4.67 -3.06 -10.41
CA SER A 157 -5.15 -4.34 -10.98
C SER A 157 -4.06 -5.22 -11.55
N ASN A 158 -3.03 -4.62 -12.14
CA ASN A 158 -2.01 -5.29 -12.95
C ASN A 158 -0.76 -5.73 -12.18
N PHE A 159 -0.68 -5.41 -10.88
CA PHE A 159 0.40 -5.81 -9.97
C PHE A 159 -0.19 -6.18 -8.60
N PRO A 160 -0.77 -7.40 -8.47
CA PRO A 160 -1.48 -7.81 -7.26
C PRO A 160 -0.65 -7.83 -5.97
N PHE A 161 0.68 -7.92 -6.06
CA PHE A 161 1.59 -7.80 -4.91
C PHE A 161 2.27 -6.43 -4.83
N ALA A 162 3.02 -6.04 -5.87
CA ALA A 162 3.98 -4.93 -5.80
C ALA A 162 3.32 -3.56 -5.69
N PHE A 163 2.10 -3.39 -6.20
CA PHE A 163 1.33 -2.15 -6.14
C PHE A 163 -0.08 -2.39 -5.57
N SER A 164 -0.19 -3.27 -4.60
CA SER A 164 -1.44 -3.58 -3.92
C SER A 164 -1.24 -3.67 -2.40
N THR A 165 -1.85 -4.63 -1.72
CA THR A 165 -2.05 -4.73 -0.28
C THR A 165 -0.79 -4.51 0.56
N ALA A 166 0.36 -5.13 0.21
CA ALA A 166 1.66 -4.93 0.87
C ALA A 166 2.66 -4.22 -0.05
N GLY A 167 2.19 -3.59 -1.11
CA GLY A 167 3.03 -2.93 -2.11
C GLY A 167 3.68 -1.65 -1.63
N GLY A 168 4.29 -0.92 -2.57
CA GLY A 168 5.12 0.26 -2.29
C GLY A 168 4.45 1.32 -1.43
N ASP A 169 3.19 1.67 -1.72
CA ASP A 169 2.46 2.70 -0.97
C ASP A 169 2.22 2.27 0.49
N THR A 170 1.82 1.01 0.71
CA THR A 170 1.63 0.44 2.06
C THR A 170 2.96 0.36 2.81
N ALA A 171 4.01 -0.15 2.17
CA ALA A 171 5.33 -0.26 2.78
C ALA A 171 5.91 1.11 3.18
N ALA A 172 5.81 2.11 2.29
CA ALA A 172 6.27 3.47 2.55
C ALA A 172 5.47 4.15 3.69
N ALA A 173 4.14 4.03 3.69
CA ALA A 173 3.29 4.60 4.72
C ALA A 173 3.57 3.99 6.10
N LEU A 174 3.66 2.65 6.19
CA LEU A 174 4.03 1.97 7.44
C LEU A 174 5.44 2.36 7.91
N ALA A 175 6.40 2.43 7.00
CA ALA A 175 7.76 2.89 7.30
C ALA A 175 7.77 4.29 7.90
N ALA A 176 7.00 5.21 7.33
CA ALA A 176 6.88 6.58 7.82
C ALA A 176 6.16 6.70 9.18
N GLY A 177 5.50 5.64 9.67
CA GLY A 177 4.75 5.66 10.94
C GLY A 177 3.27 6.01 10.76
N CYS A 178 2.73 5.81 9.57
CA CYS A 178 1.33 6.01 9.23
C CYS A 178 0.59 4.67 9.23
N PRO A 179 -0.49 4.49 10.01
CA PRO A 179 -1.40 3.36 9.84
C PRO A 179 -2.01 3.36 8.43
N VAL A 180 -2.28 2.17 7.91
CA VAL A 180 -2.76 1.99 6.53
C VAL A 180 -4.12 1.34 6.49
N ILE A 181 -5.00 1.90 5.66
CA ILE A 181 -6.26 1.28 5.25
C ILE A 181 -6.15 1.00 3.76
N VAL A 182 -6.17 -0.27 3.37
CA VAL A 182 -6.17 -0.65 1.97
C VAL A 182 -7.61 -0.77 1.48
N LYS A 183 -7.94 -0.14 0.38
CA LYS A 183 -9.11 -0.49 -0.43
C LYS A 183 -8.66 -1.56 -1.42
N SER A 184 -9.02 -2.80 -1.15
CA SER A 184 -8.66 -3.96 -1.99
C SER A 184 -9.13 -3.80 -3.44
N HIS A 185 -8.35 -4.28 -4.39
CA HIS A 185 -8.78 -4.28 -5.79
C HIS A 185 -9.71 -5.47 -6.06
N PRO A 186 -10.88 -5.27 -6.68
CA PRO A 186 -11.86 -6.35 -6.86
C PRO A 186 -11.38 -7.51 -7.73
N MET A 187 -10.41 -7.28 -8.62
CA MET A 187 -9.90 -8.34 -9.49
C MET A 187 -9.00 -9.35 -8.78
N HIS A 188 -8.44 -9.01 -7.63
CA HIS A 188 -7.54 -9.89 -6.87
C HIS A 188 -7.77 -9.78 -5.34
N ALA A 189 -9.05 -9.75 -4.95
CA ALA A 189 -9.44 -9.56 -3.56
C ALA A 189 -9.03 -10.74 -2.66
N ALA A 190 -9.02 -11.97 -3.16
CA ALA A 190 -8.58 -13.14 -2.42
C ALA A 190 -7.06 -13.13 -2.18
N THR A 191 -6.26 -12.75 -3.17
CA THR A 191 -4.82 -12.47 -3.01
C THR A 191 -4.60 -11.39 -1.95
N GLY A 192 -5.38 -10.30 -2.02
CA GLY A 192 -5.34 -9.21 -1.05
C GLY A 192 -5.67 -9.66 0.37
N GLU A 193 -6.65 -10.55 0.55
CA GLU A 193 -7.00 -11.12 1.85
C GLU A 193 -5.86 -11.97 2.43
N MET A 194 -5.24 -12.82 1.63
CA MET A 194 -4.10 -13.64 2.07
C MET A 194 -2.93 -12.76 2.54
N VAL A 195 -2.57 -11.75 1.74
CA VAL A 195 -1.52 -10.78 2.11
C VAL A 195 -1.91 -10.00 3.36
N SER A 196 -3.18 -9.63 3.51
CA SER A 196 -3.69 -8.96 4.73
C SER A 196 -3.53 -9.83 5.96
N SER A 197 -3.80 -11.14 5.85
CA SER A 197 -3.59 -12.08 6.96
C SER A 197 -2.15 -12.11 7.43
N ALA A 198 -1.20 -12.06 6.50
CA ALA A 198 0.23 -11.99 6.80
C ALA A 198 0.61 -10.68 7.52
N ILE A 199 0.07 -9.53 7.06
CA ILE A 199 0.33 -8.24 7.70
C ILE A 199 -0.22 -8.22 9.13
N VAL A 200 -1.44 -8.71 9.34
CA VAL A 200 -2.08 -8.75 10.67
C VAL A 200 -1.31 -9.69 11.60
N LYS A 201 -0.88 -10.85 11.12
CA LYS A 201 -0.05 -11.79 11.89
C LYS A 201 1.31 -11.17 12.27
N ALA A 202 1.94 -10.45 11.34
CA ALA A 202 3.18 -9.72 11.60
C ALA A 202 2.98 -8.60 12.64
N ALA A 203 1.85 -7.88 12.58
CA ALA A 203 1.52 -6.83 13.53
C ALA A 203 1.36 -7.39 14.96
N ASP A 204 0.65 -8.51 15.11
CA ASP A 204 0.50 -9.21 16.39
C ASP A 204 1.87 -9.69 16.94
N LYS A 205 2.64 -10.38 16.10
CA LYS A 205 3.96 -10.91 16.41
C LYS A 205 4.97 -9.84 16.89
N THR A 206 4.84 -8.62 16.35
CA THR A 206 5.75 -7.50 16.66
C THR A 206 5.18 -6.49 17.65
N GLY A 207 3.96 -6.73 18.15
CA GLY A 207 3.30 -5.89 19.14
C GLY A 207 2.88 -4.52 18.59
N MET A 208 2.48 -4.45 17.31
CA MET A 208 1.94 -3.22 16.72
C MET A 208 0.51 -2.95 17.21
N PRO A 209 0.10 -1.67 17.30
CA PRO A 209 -1.23 -1.32 17.78
C PRO A 209 -2.32 -1.86 16.85
N ASN A 210 -3.45 -2.31 17.43
CA ASN A 210 -4.61 -2.70 16.65
C ASN A 210 -5.10 -1.50 15.82
N GLY A 211 -5.33 -1.74 14.52
CA GLY A 211 -5.68 -0.68 13.56
C GLY A 211 -4.47 -0.08 12.82
N VAL A 212 -3.24 -0.57 13.07
CA VAL A 212 -2.08 -0.20 12.24
C VAL A 212 -2.29 -0.56 10.76
N PHE A 213 -3.11 -1.57 10.51
CA PHE A 213 -3.50 -2.02 9.18
C PHE A 213 -4.96 -2.46 9.15
N SER A 214 -5.64 -2.15 8.04
CA SER A 214 -6.97 -2.66 7.68
C SER A 214 -7.04 -2.89 6.17
N ASN A 215 -7.90 -3.83 5.71
CA ASN A 215 -8.16 -4.09 4.30
C ASN A 215 -9.66 -4.21 4.05
N LEU A 216 -10.21 -3.32 3.22
CA LEU A 216 -11.63 -3.25 2.92
C LEU A 216 -11.90 -3.62 1.47
N ASN A 217 -12.81 -4.55 1.26
CA ASN A 217 -13.22 -5.04 -0.05
C ASN A 217 -14.30 -4.14 -0.65
N SER A 218 -14.28 -3.99 -1.96
CA SER A 218 -15.33 -3.31 -2.72
C SER A 218 -15.29 -3.69 -4.17
N SER A 219 -16.42 -4.01 -4.75
CA SER A 219 -16.59 -4.26 -6.19
C SER A 219 -16.70 -2.96 -6.99
N GLY A 220 -17.14 -1.87 -6.34
CA GLY A 220 -17.38 -0.56 -6.94
C GLY A 220 -16.47 0.54 -6.42
N ILE A 221 -16.91 1.78 -6.62
CA ILE A 221 -16.17 2.99 -6.22
C ILE A 221 -16.60 3.53 -4.86
N GLY A 222 -17.76 3.07 -4.32
CA GLY A 222 -18.43 3.65 -3.15
C GLY A 222 -17.54 3.66 -1.91
N VAL A 223 -17.01 2.50 -1.51
CA VAL A 223 -16.14 2.36 -0.33
C VAL A 223 -14.90 3.25 -0.44
N GLY A 224 -14.26 3.27 -1.63
CA GLY A 224 -13.11 4.15 -1.86
C GLY A 224 -13.43 5.62 -1.69
N GLN A 225 -14.58 6.07 -2.22
CA GLN A 225 -15.03 7.46 -2.07
C GLN A 225 -15.38 7.80 -0.62
N GLN A 226 -16.02 6.89 0.12
CA GLN A 226 -16.32 7.05 1.55
C GLN A 226 -15.03 7.24 2.35
N LEU A 227 -14.02 6.38 2.11
CA LEU A 227 -12.71 6.46 2.77
C LEU A 227 -11.98 7.78 2.45
N VAL A 228 -11.96 8.22 1.18
CA VAL A 228 -11.33 9.51 0.83
C VAL A 228 -12.01 10.69 1.52
N ARG A 229 -13.35 10.65 1.69
CA ARG A 229 -14.10 11.70 2.39
C ARG A 229 -13.97 11.62 3.91
N HIS A 230 -13.51 10.50 4.46
CA HIS A 230 -13.50 10.29 5.90
C HIS A 230 -12.50 11.24 6.60
N PRO A 231 -12.90 12.02 7.63
CA PRO A 231 -12.07 13.07 8.22
C PRO A 231 -10.78 12.55 8.87
N MET A 232 -10.78 11.31 9.34
CA MET A 232 -9.61 10.68 9.95
C MET A 232 -8.55 10.22 8.95
N VAL A 233 -8.86 10.09 7.66
CA VAL A 233 -7.87 9.78 6.61
C VAL A 233 -7.09 11.05 6.28
N LYS A 234 -5.76 10.97 6.26
CA LYS A 234 -4.84 12.12 6.14
C LYS A 234 -4.01 12.13 4.86
N ALA A 235 -4.00 11.05 4.11
CA ALA A 235 -3.39 10.98 2.79
C ALA A 235 -3.95 9.82 1.98
N VAL A 236 -3.76 9.86 0.66
CA VAL A 236 -4.14 8.79 -0.27
C VAL A 236 -2.92 8.40 -1.10
N GLY A 237 -2.62 7.10 -1.17
CA GLY A 237 -1.74 6.47 -2.16
C GLY A 237 -2.60 5.77 -3.23
N PHE A 238 -2.30 5.99 -4.49
CA PHE A 238 -3.06 5.42 -5.60
C PHE A 238 -2.13 5.04 -6.75
N THR A 239 -2.28 3.83 -7.24
CA THR A 239 -1.68 3.40 -8.50
C THR A 239 -2.78 2.90 -9.43
N GLY A 240 -2.89 3.46 -10.64
CA GLY A 240 -3.92 3.05 -11.59
C GLY A 240 -4.15 4.02 -12.74
N SER A 241 -5.39 4.10 -13.22
CA SER A 241 -5.73 4.93 -14.37
C SER A 241 -5.74 6.43 -14.06
N ILE A 242 -5.45 7.27 -15.07
CA ILE A 242 -5.57 8.73 -14.97
C ILE A 242 -6.97 9.13 -14.50
N ARG A 243 -8.03 8.49 -15.04
CA ARG A 243 -9.41 8.76 -14.64
C ARG A 243 -9.64 8.51 -13.15
N GLY A 244 -9.16 7.38 -12.64
CA GLY A 244 -9.31 7.02 -11.22
C GLY A 244 -8.55 7.95 -10.31
N GLY A 245 -7.25 8.14 -10.57
CA GLY A 245 -6.40 9.00 -9.74
C GLY A 245 -6.86 10.45 -9.74
N ARG A 246 -7.27 10.98 -10.90
CA ARG A 246 -7.81 12.35 -10.99
C ARG A 246 -9.11 12.50 -10.19
N ALA A 247 -10.02 11.53 -10.27
CA ALA A 247 -11.26 11.56 -9.50
C ALA A 247 -11.01 11.56 -7.98
N LEU A 248 -10.05 10.77 -7.50
CA LEU A 248 -9.67 10.75 -6.09
C LEU A 248 -8.99 12.04 -5.66
N TYR A 249 -8.10 12.58 -6.50
CA TYR A 249 -7.46 13.87 -6.25
C TYR A 249 -8.49 15.00 -6.10
N ASP A 250 -9.43 15.11 -7.04
CA ASP A 250 -10.46 16.14 -7.01
C ASP A 250 -11.39 15.98 -5.80
N LEU A 251 -11.66 14.73 -5.39
CA LEU A 251 -12.46 14.44 -4.20
C LEU A 251 -11.72 14.84 -2.91
N ALA A 252 -10.44 14.52 -2.81
CA ALA A 252 -9.59 14.85 -1.66
C ALA A 252 -9.40 16.38 -1.52
N ALA A 253 -9.24 17.08 -2.63
CA ALA A 253 -9.10 18.55 -2.65
C ALA A 253 -10.36 19.30 -2.25
N LYS A 254 -11.54 18.68 -2.40
CA LYS A 254 -12.85 19.29 -2.07
C LYS A 254 -13.28 19.04 -0.62
N ARG A 255 -12.49 18.35 0.18
CA ARG A 255 -12.79 18.14 1.61
C ARG A 255 -12.70 19.47 2.36
N GLU A 256 -13.38 19.56 3.50
CA GLU A 256 -13.22 20.67 4.46
C GLU A 256 -11.75 20.83 4.87
N GLU A 257 -11.07 19.70 5.16
CA GLU A 257 -9.63 19.60 5.35
C GLU A 257 -9.04 18.86 4.15
N PRO A 258 -8.49 19.54 3.12
CA PRO A 258 -7.87 18.89 1.97
C PRO A 258 -6.68 18.01 2.37
N ILE A 259 -6.52 16.88 1.70
CA ILE A 259 -5.44 15.94 1.95
C ILE A 259 -4.61 15.66 0.70
N PRO A 260 -3.31 15.35 0.84
CA PRO A 260 -2.48 14.99 -0.30
C PRO A 260 -2.89 13.65 -0.91
N VAL A 261 -2.76 13.58 -2.25
CA VAL A 261 -2.96 12.36 -3.03
C VAL A 261 -1.68 12.10 -3.81
N PHE A 262 -1.02 11.01 -3.48
CA PHE A 262 0.15 10.50 -4.17
C PHE A 262 -0.34 9.48 -5.20
N ALA A 263 -0.44 9.92 -6.47
CA ALA A 263 -1.10 9.13 -7.51
C ALA A 263 -0.15 8.87 -8.68
N GLU A 264 0.18 7.59 -8.88
CA GLU A 264 0.84 7.10 -10.09
C GLU A 264 -0.22 6.77 -11.14
N MET A 265 -0.36 7.64 -12.15
CA MET A 265 -1.47 7.63 -13.10
C MET A 265 -0.98 7.43 -14.53
N GLY A 266 -0.98 6.20 -14.97
CA GLY A 266 -0.49 5.85 -16.29
C GLY A 266 1.03 5.99 -16.40
N SER A 267 1.60 5.35 -17.41
CA SER A 267 3.05 5.38 -17.63
C SER A 267 3.36 5.26 -19.11
N VAL A 268 4.43 5.91 -19.52
CA VAL A 268 5.10 5.68 -20.81
C VAL A 268 6.52 5.26 -20.50
N ASN A 269 6.89 4.04 -20.92
CA ASN A 269 8.25 3.52 -20.74
C ASN A 269 9.07 3.76 -22.01
N PRO A 270 9.73 4.93 -22.18
CA PRO A 270 10.46 5.22 -23.40
C PRO A 270 11.72 4.35 -23.50
N VAL A 271 11.88 3.70 -24.64
CA VAL A 271 13.10 2.97 -24.98
C VAL A 271 13.89 3.75 -26.00
N ILE A 272 15.04 4.27 -25.60
CA ILE A 272 15.92 5.09 -26.46
C ILE A 272 16.97 4.18 -27.05
N LEU A 273 16.93 3.98 -28.38
CA LEU A 273 17.89 3.19 -29.11
C LEU A 273 18.92 4.10 -29.81
N LEU A 274 20.16 4.05 -29.35
CA LEU A 274 21.23 4.81 -29.96
C LEU A 274 21.66 4.16 -31.31
N PRO A 275 22.04 4.97 -32.33
CA PRO A 275 22.38 4.45 -33.66
C PRO A 275 23.43 3.33 -33.65
N LYS A 276 24.49 3.48 -32.86
CA LYS A 276 25.56 2.48 -32.74
C LYS A 276 25.05 1.16 -32.13
N ALA A 277 24.13 1.20 -31.18
CA ALA A 277 23.52 0.01 -30.60
C ALA A 277 22.64 -0.73 -31.62
N LEU A 278 21.82 0.03 -32.38
CA LEU A 278 21.02 -0.52 -33.47
C LEU A 278 21.88 -1.19 -34.54
N ASN A 279 22.94 -0.53 -35.01
CA ASN A 279 23.81 -1.08 -36.05
C ASN A 279 24.51 -2.38 -35.61
N ASN A 280 24.86 -2.51 -34.33
CA ASN A 280 25.65 -3.63 -33.84
C ASN A 280 24.83 -4.81 -33.32
N ARG A 281 23.56 -4.60 -32.90
CA ARG A 281 22.76 -5.62 -32.20
C ARG A 281 21.25 -5.44 -32.34
N ALA A 282 20.80 -4.98 -33.51
CA ALA A 282 19.36 -4.73 -33.75
C ALA A 282 18.48 -5.95 -33.47
N GLU A 283 18.89 -7.12 -33.92
CA GLU A 283 18.14 -8.37 -33.75
C GLU A 283 18.00 -8.75 -32.27
N SER A 284 19.09 -8.72 -31.51
CA SER A 284 19.08 -8.99 -30.07
C SER A 284 18.21 -7.97 -29.31
N ILE A 285 18.25 -6.70 -29.70
CA ILE A 285 17.39 -5.65 -29.12
C ILE A 285 15.92 -5.94 -29.43
N ALA A 286 15.59 -6.30 -30.67
CA ALA A 286 14.23 -6.63 -31.07
C ALA A 286 13.68 -7.84 -30.29
N GLN A 287 14.48 -8.90 -30.13
CA GLN A 287 14.12 -10.06 -29.33
C GLN A 287 13.87 -9.70 -27.86
N THR A 288 14.76 -8.89 -27.25
CA THR A 288 14.59 -8.44 -25.85
C THR A 288 13.37 -7.54 -25.65
N TYR A 289 13.02 -6.74 -26.68
CA TYR A 289 11.87 -5.83 -26.62
C TYR A 289 10.53 -6.55 -26.80
N ALA A 290 10.53 -7.65 -27.55
CA ALA A 290 9.32 -8.43 -27.84
C ALA A 290 9.00 -9.49 -26.75
N GLY A 291 9.95 -9.89 -25.94
CA GLY A 291 9.79 -10.85 -24.83
C GLY A 291 9.63 -10.17 -23.49
#